data_a2b0b7b2301b03d9efa5f5a4de50eb4d
#
_entry.id   a2b0b7b2301b03d9efa5f5a4de50eb4d
#
_cell.length_a   1.000
_cell.length_b   1.000
_cell.length_c   1.000
_cell.angle_alpha   90.00
_cell.angle_beta   90.00
_cell.angle_gamma   90.00
#
_symmetry.space_group_name_H-M   'P 1'
#
loop_
_entity.id
_entity.type
_entity.pdbx_description
1 polymer ?
#
loop_
_entity_poly.entity_id
_entity_poly.type
_entity_poly.pdbx_seq_one_letter_code
_entity_poly.pdbx_strand_id
1 'polypeptide(L)'
;MATYSVHLASPAEYKEAIALRIHVFVEIQKFPLDEEIDSYDPLAQHFVITHAERANKVVGTLRVYTVGDEAKIGRVAVLPEYQGQGLGKRLVEHLEMHLQQDAAFRQCKEAKLGSQYDKRVFYEKCGFVARGDIYDELGCPHIYMYKAINHIE
;
A
#
# COMPACT_ATOMS: atom_id res chain seq x y z
N MET A 1 0.78 24.14 -10.21
CA MET A 1 -0.08 23.07 -9.68
C MET A 1 0.68 21.76 -9.69
N ALA A 2 0.61 21.00 -8.61
CA ALA A 2 1.38 19.76 -8.50
C ALA A 2 0.74 18.65 -9.35
N THR A 3 1.60 17.92 -10.07
CA THR A 3 1.20 16.78 -10.90
C THR A 3 1.79 15.50 -10.33
N TYR A 4 0.93 14.52 -10.10
CA TYR A 4 1.32 13.21 -9.55
C TYR A 4 1.00 12.09 -10.52
N SER A 5 1.85 11.07 -10.54
CA SER A 5 1.65 9.87 -11.36
C SER A 5 1.73 8.63 -10.48
N VAL A 6 0.77 7.71 -10.63
CA VAL A 6 0.78 6.41 -9.94
C VAL A 6 1.06 5.33 -10.98
N HIS A 7 2.06 4.50 -10.70
CA HIS A 7 2.44 3.43 -11.64
C HIS A 7 3.26 2.35 -10.93
N LEU A 8 3.48 1.23 -11.62
CA LEU A 8 4.40 0.18 -11.14
C LEU A 8 5.81 0.74 -11.07
N ALA A 9 6.49 0.48 -9.95
CA ALA A 9 7.83 1.00 -9.72
C ALA A 9 8.85 0.40 -10.67
N SER A 10 9.68 1.26 -11.26
CA SER A 10 10.92 0.83 -11.92
C SER A 10 11.92 0.36 -10.85
N PRO A 11 13.02 -0.34 -11.24
CA PRO A 11 14.04 -0.73 -10.26
C PRO A 11 14.61 0.44 -9.45
N ALA A 12 14.80 1.60 -10.08
CA ALA A 12 15.28 2.80 -9.38
C ALA A 12 14.22 3.34 -8.42
N GLU A 13 12.96 3.37 -8.85
CA GLU A 13 11.84 3.82 -8.01
C GLU A 13 11.59 2.87 -6.85
N TYR A 14 11.81 1.57 -7.05
CA TYR A 14 11.70 0.60 -5.96
C TYR A 14 12.70 0.92 -4.83
N LYS A 15 13.93 1.27 -5.18
CA LYS A 15 14.94 1.66 -4.19
C LYS A 15 14.50 2.91 -3.41
N GLU A 16 13.91 3.88 -4.09
CA GLU A 16 13.36 5.08 -3.44
C GLU A 16 12.17 4.71 -2.54
N ALA A 17 11.32 3.79 -3.00
CA ALA A 17 10.18 3.32 -2.20
C ALA A 17 10.64 2.64 -0.91
N ILE A 18 11.70 1.82 -0.98
CA ILE A 18 12.26 1.17 0.22
C ILE A 18 12.80 2.23 1.18
N ALA A 19 13.51 3.23 0.68
CA ALA A 19 14.01 4.33 1.52
C ALA A 19 12.86 5.09 2.19
N LEU A 20 11.78 5.33 1.44
CA LEU A 20 10.57 5.96 1.97
C LEU A 20 9.94 5.12 3.08
N ARG A 21 9.81 3.81 2.88
CA ARG A 21 9.25 2.89 3.87
C ARG A 21 10.08 2.90 5.15
N ILE A 22 11.41 2.87 5.04
CA ILE A 22 12.29 2.94 6.20
C ILE A 22 12.07 4.26 6.94
N HIS A 23 11.99 5.37 6.23
CA HIS A 23 11.75 6.68 6.85
C HIS A 23 10.42 6.70 7.60
N VAL A 24 9.33 6.29 6.96
CA VAL A 24 7.98 6.35 7.55
C VAL A 24 7.80 5.32 8.65
N PHE A 25 8.10 4.05 8.38
CA PHE A 25 7.79 2.98 9.33
C PHE A 25 8.83 2.79 10.41
N VAL A 26 10.11 2.95 10.10
CA VAL A 26 11.19 2.71 11.05
C VAL A 26 11.57 3.99 11.79
N GLU A 27 11.90 5.06 11.07
CA GLU A 27 12.38 6.29 11.70
C GLU A 27 11.27 7.04 12.43
N ILE A 28 10.09 7.17 11.81
CA ILE A 28 8.97 7.91 12.39
C ILE A 28 8.13 7.03 13.31
N GLN A 29 7.63 5.88 12.81
CA GLN A 29 6.71 5.03 13.56
C GLN A 29 7.40 4.03 14.49
N LYS A 30 8.73 3.91 14.40
CA LYS A 30 9.56 3.10 15.32
C LYS A 30 9.35 1.59 15.21
N PHE A 31 8.91 1.08 14.06
CA PHE A 31 8.93 -0.36 13.81
C PHE A 31 10.37 -0.84 13.62
N PRO A 32 10.67 -2.11 13.95
CA PRO A 32 12.04 -2.63 13.81
C PRO A 32 12.52 -2.62 12.35
N LEU A 33 13.75 -2.17 12.13
CA LEU A 33 14.35 -2.10 10.80
C LEU A 33 14.42 -3.48 10.13
N ASP A 34 14.77 -4.51 10.89
CA ASP A 34 14.93 -5.87 10.37
C ASP A 34 13.61 -6.54 9.97
N GLU A 35 12.46 -5.95 10.35
CA GLU A 35 11.14 -6.44 9.96
C GLU A 35 10.56 -5.69 8.77
N GLU A 36 11.16 -4.57 8.34
CA GLU A 36 10.55 -3.71 7.31
C GLU A 36 10.61 -4.35 5.94
N ILE A 37 11.78 -4.83 5.53
CA ILE A 37 11.93 -5.58 4.28
C ILE A 37 11.82 -7.06 4.60
N ASP A 38 10.91 -7.76 3.95
CA ASP A 38 10.61 -9.16 4.27
C ASP A 38 10.63 -10.05 3.02
N SER A 39 10.34 -11.34 3.22
CA SER A 39 10.37 -12.34 2.15
C SER A 39 9.26 -12.13 1.10
N TYR A 40 8.27 -11.31 1.38
CA TYR A 40 7.21 -11.00 0.41
C TYR A 40 7.62 -9.93 -0.59
N ASP A 41 8.60 -9.10 -0.27
CA ASP A 41 9.03 -8.01 -1.16
C ASP A 41 9.44 -8.49 -2.56
N PRO A 42 10.24 -9.57 -2.71
CA PRO A 42 10.57 -10.06 -4.04
C PRO A 42 9.38 -10.63 -4.82
N LEU A 43 8.32 -11.04 -4.13
CA LEU A 43 7.13 -11.64 -4.73
C LEU A 43 6.05 -10.61 -5.06
N ALA A 44 6.15 -9.42 -4.48
CA ALA A 44 5.12 -8.40 -4.57
C ALA A 44 5.31 -7.52 -5.81
N GLN A 45 4.18 -6.95 -6.26
CA GLN A 45 4.22 -5.80 -7.15
C GLN A 45 4.24 -4.55 -6.31
N HIS A 46 5.10 -3.60 -6.64
CA HIS A 46 5.27 -2.35 -5.91
C HIS A 46 4.80 -1.19 -6.76
N PHE A 47 3.92 -0.38 -6.19
CA PHE A 47 3.41 0.83 -6.82
C PHE A 47 3.99 2.04 -6.14
N VAL A 48 4.23 3.09 -6.92
CA VAL A 48 4.70 4.37 -6.41
C VAL A 48 3.81 5.48 -6.92
N ILE A 49 3.78 6.59 -6.18
CA ILE A 49 3.25 7.86 -6.65
C ILE A 49 4.40 8.85 -6.66
N THR A 50 4.58 9.52 -7.81
CA THR A 50 5.70 10.42 -8.04
C THR A 50 5.23 11.84 -8.26
N HIS A 51 6.07 12.81 -7.87
CA HIS A 51 5.79 14.23 -7.97
C HIS A 51 6.59 14.82 -9.14
N ALA A 52 5.91 15.10 -10.25
CA ALA A 52 6.55 15.51 -11.50
C ALA A 52 7.41 16.77 -11.32
N GLU A 53 6.91 17.78 -10.64
CA GLU A 53 7.59 19.06 -10.44
C GLU A 53 8.76 18.99 -9.46
N ARG A 54 8.99 17.83 -8.85
CA ARG A 54 10.13 17.57 -7.96
C ARG A 54 10.99 16.44 -8.51
N ALA A 55 11.29 16.51 -9.81
CA ALA A 55 12.14 15.54 -10.51
C ALA A 55 11.62 14.10 -10.36
N ASN A 56 10.31 13.92 -10.41
CA ASN A 56 9.64 12.63 -10.26
C ASN A 56 10.00 11.91 -8.95
N LYS A 57 10.16 12.68 -7.87
CA LYS A 57 10.42 12.14 -6.55
C LYS A 57 9.31 11.16 -6.15
N VAL A 58 9.68 10.00 -5.63
CA VAL A 58 8.73 9.05 -5.03
C VAL A 58 8.25 9.62 -3.70
N VAL A 59 6.95 9.89 -3.58
CA VAL A 59 6.35 10.51 -2.40
C VAL A 59 5.39 9.58 -1.67
N GLY A 60 5.07 8.42 -2.26
CA GLY A 60 4.25 7.40 -1.64
C GLY A 60 4.45 6.06 -2.32
N THR A 61 4.06 4.98 -1.64
CA THR A 61 4.21 3.62 -2.15
C THR A 61 3.21 2.68 -1.50
N LEU A 62 2.98 1.53 -2.14
CA LEU A 62 2.32 0.37 -1.56
C LEU A 62 2.82 -0.88 -2.29
N ARG A 63 2.59 -2.03 -1.68
CA ARG A 63 2.88 -3.31 -2.33
C ARG A 63 1.64 -4.21 -2.30
N VAL A 64 1.58 -5.14 -3.25
CA VAL A 64 0.52 -6.15 -3.30
C VAL A 64 1.08 -7.47 -3.77
N TYR A 65 0.64 -8.57 -3.14
CA TYR A 65 0.99 -9.93 -3.55
C TYR A 65 -0.20 -10.86 -3.31
N THR A 66 -0.16 -12.05 -3.89
CA THR A 66 -1.26 -13.01 -3.75
C THR A 66 -1.01 -13.97 -2.60
N VAL A 67 -2.05 -14.25 -1.82
CA VAL A 67 -2.09 -15.31 -0.82
C VAL A 67 -3.39 -16.08 -1.08
N GLY A 68 -3.30 -17.27 -1.67
CA GLY A 68 -4.49 -18.02 -2.07
C GLY A 68 -5.34 -17.23 -3.05
N ASP A 69 -6.60 -16.98 -2.68
CA ASP A 69 -7.54 -16.21 -3.49
C ASP A 69 -7.67 -14.75 -3.00
N GLU A 70 -6.69 -14.29 -2.22
CA GLU A 70 -6.67 -12.92 -1.71
C GLU A 70 -5.50 -12.13 -2.31
N ALA A 71 -5.75 -10.86 -2.61
CA ALA A 71 -4.70 -9.90 -2.96
C ALA A 71 -4.32 -9.14 -1.68
N LYS A 72 -3.15 -9.42 -1.14
CA LYS A 72 -2.69 -8.83 0.12
C LYS A 72 -1.97 -7.53 -0.14
N ILE A 73 -2.56 -6.43 0.35
CA ILE A 73 -2.00 -5.09 0.25
C ILE A 73 -1.24 -4.77 1.54
N GLY A 74 -0.11 -4.12 1.41
CA GLY A 74 0.65 -3.70 2.58
C GLY A 74 1.62 -2.59 2.27
N ARG A 75 2.30 -2.13 3.31
CA ARG A 75 3.34 -1.09 3.23
C ARG A 75 2.84 0.18 2.54
N VAL A 76 1.58 0.55 2.81
CA VAL A 76 1.01 1.79 2.28
C VAL A 76 1.61 2.96 3.06
N ALA A 77 2.30 3.84 2.37
CA ALA A 77 2.98 4.96 3.02
C ALA A 77 3.04 6.18 2.10
N VAL A 78 2.86 7.36 2.68
CA VAL A 78 3.03 8.65 2.01
C VAL A 78 3.94 9.49 2.91
N LEU A 79 4.91 10.18 2.31
CA LEU A 79 5.79 11.06 3.07
C LEU A 79 4.97 12.08 3.87
N PRO A 80 5.37 12.39 5.13
CA PRO A 80 4.59 13.29 5.98
C PRO A 80 4.23 14.62 5.34
N GLU A 81 5.17 15.25 4.63
CA GLU A 81 4.96 16.54 3.97
C GLU A 81 3.98 16.47 2.80
N TYR A 82 3.64 15.26 2.34
CA TYR A 82 2.69 15.05 1.24
C TYR A 82 1.34 14.48 1.72
N GLN A 83 1.17 14.26 3.01
CA GLN A 83 -0.09 13.76 3.56
C GLN A 83 -1.17 14.85 3.54
N GLY A 84 -2.44 14.42 3.59
CA GLY A 84 -3.57 15.33 3.60
C GLY A 84 -3.99 15.87 2.24
N GLN A 85 -3.45 15.33 1.15
CA GLN A 85 -3.75 15.75 -0.23
C GLN A 85 -4.46 14.67 -1.05
N GLY A 86 -4.84 13.55 -0.42
CA GLY A 86 -5.50 12.44 -1.11
C GLY A 86 -4.57 11.53 -1.89
N LEU A 87 -3.26 11.59 -1.70
CA LEU A 87 -2.30 10.77 -2.45
C LEU A 87 -2.37 9.29 -2.08
N GLY A 88 -2.57 8.99 -0.80
CA GLY A 88 -2.78 7.60 -0.35
C GLY A 88 -4.01 6.99 -0.98
N LYS A 89 -5.09 7.76 -1.06
CA LYS A 89 -6.33 7.32 -1.71
C LYS A 89 -6.11 7.05 -3.20
N ARG A 90 -5.36 7.91 -3.88
CA ARG A 90 -5.02 7.72 -5.30
C ARG A 90 -4.22 6.43 -5.53
N LEU A 91 -3.26 6.12 -4.63
CA LEU A 91 -2.52 4.87 -4.68
C LEU A 91 -3.46 3.66 -4.57
N VAL A 92 -4.34 3.66 -3.57
CA VAL A 92 -5.26 2.55 -3.33
C VAL A 92 -6.24 2.40 -4.49
N GLU A 93 -6.81 3.50 -5.00
CA GLU A 93 -7.74 3.46 -6.12
C GLU A 93 -7.08 2.95 -7.40
N HIS A 94 -5.84 3.37 -7.67
CA HIS A 94 -5.10 2.87 -8.83
C HIS A 94 -4.84 1.37 -8.70
N LEU A 95 -4.48 0.91 -7.51
CA LEU A 95 -4.28 -0.51 -7.26
C LEU A 95 -5.58 -1.29 -7.49
N GLU A 96 -6.72 -0.79 -7.04
CA GLU A 96 -7.99 -1.46 -7.25
C GLU A 96 -8.28 -1.67 -8.75
N MET A 97 -8.03 -0.66 -9.58
CA MET A 97 -8.19 -0.78 -11.02
C MET A 97 -7.23 -1.84 -11.59
N HIS A 98 -6.00 -1.86 -11.10
CA HIS A 98 -5.01 -2.84 -11.52
C HIS A 98 -5.45 -4.27 -11.17
N LEU A 99 -5.95 -4.48 -9.96
CA LEU A 99 -6.43 -5.80 -9.50
C LEU A 99 -7.61 -6.30 -10.36
N GLN A 100 -8.43 -5.39 -10.86
CA GLN A 100 -9.58 -5.73 -11.71
C GLN A 100 -9.16 -6.18 -13.11
N GLN A 101 -7.99 -5.77 -13.58
CA GLN A 101 -7.57 -5.93 -14.97
C GLN A 101 -6.41 -6.88 -15.17
N ASP A 102 -5.49 -6.98 -14.21
CA ASP A 102 -4.26 -7.75 -14.37
C ASP A 102 -4.51 -9.24 -14.17
N ALA A 103 -4.05 -10.04 -15.15
CA ALA A 103 -4.22 -11.49 -15.12
C ALA A 103 -3.58 -12.16 -13.88
N ALA A 104 -2.55 -11.56 -13.31
CA ALA A 104 -1.87 -12.08 -12.12
C ALA A 104 -2.79 -12.16 -10.90
N PHE A 105 -3.88 -11.37 -10.88
CA PHE A 105 -4.82 -11.34 -9.76
C PHE A 105 -6.19 -11.88 -10.11
N ARG A 106 -6.32 -12.55 -11.27
CA ARG A 106 -7.63 -13.01 -11.75
C ARG A 106 -8.32 -13.97 -10.79
N GLN A 107 -7.57 -14.81 -10.09
CA GLN A 107 -8.13 -15.76 -9.12
C GLN A 107 -8.48 -15.12 -7.78
N CYS A 108 -8.06 -13.88 -7.55
CA CYS A 108 -8.29 -13.21 -6.27
C CYS A 108 -9.72 -12.68 -6.20
N LYS A 109 -10.42 -13.03 -5.12
CA LYS A 109 -11.81 -12.60 -4.89
C LYS A 109 -11.88 -11.31 -4.08
N GLU A 110 -10.93 -11.12 -3.16
CA GLU A 110 -10.90 -9.98 -2.27
C GLU A 110 -9.50 -9.40 -2.16
N ALA A 111 -9.44 -8.09 -1.96
CA ALA A 111 -8.26 -7.40 -1.48
C ALA A 111 -8.31 -7.41 0.04
N LYS A 112 -7.16 -7.70 0.68
CA LYS A 112 -7.04 -7.78 2.14
C LYS A 112 -5.84 -6.96 2.59
N LEU A 113 -5.98 -6.26 3.70
CA LEU A 113 -4.85 -5.57 4.33
C LEU A 113 -4.97 -5.62 5.85
N GLY A 114 -3.84 -5.49 6.53
CA GLY A 114 -3.79 -5.29 7.96
C GLY A 114 -3.59 -3.82 8.25
N SER A 115 -4.66 -3.14 8.69
CA SER A 115 -4.58 -1.71 9.01
C SER A 115 -4.15 -1.50 10.44
N GLN A 116 -3.22 -0.57 10.67
CA GLN A 116 -3.05 -0.02 12.02
C GLN A 116 -4.43 0.47 12.46
N TYR A 117 -4.82 0.12 13.67
CA TYR A 117 -6.20 0.34 14.12
C TYR A 117 -6.64 1.80 14.06
N ASP A 118 -5.74 2.72 14.40
CA ASP A 118 -6.01 4.16 14.38
C ASP A 118 -6.09 4.75 12.96
N LYS A 119 -5.69 3.98 11.94
CA LYS A 119 -5.74 4.40 10.52
C LYS A 119 -6.86 3.74 9.74
N ARG A 120 -7.71 2.93 10.38
CA ARG A 120 -8.77 2.19 9.69
C ARG A 120 -9.78 3.06 8.96
N VAL A 121 -10.02 4.28 9.47
CA VAL A 121 -10.98 5.21 8.85
C VAL A 121 -10.55 5.59 7.43
N PHE A 122 -9.25 5.73 7.19
CA PHE A 122 -8.73 5.97 5.84
C PHE A 122 -9.17 4.85 4.88
N TYR A 123 -9.02 3.59 5.30
CA TYR A 123 -9.40 2.46 4.46
C TYR A 123 -10.92 2.29 4.35
N GLU A 124 -11.66 2.64 5.39
CA GLU A 124 -13.13 2.66 5.32
C GLU A 124 -13.60 3.63 4.25
N LYS A 125 -12.95 4.79 4.14
CA LYS A 125 -13.25 5.77 3.09
C LYS A 125 -12.88 5.26 1.69
N CYS A 126 -11.98 4.29 1.59
CA CYS A 126 -11.65 3.63 0.34
C CYS A 126 -12.59 2.44 0.04
N GLY A 127 -13.56 2.18 0.91
CA GLY A 127 -14.54 1.11 0.72
C GLY A 127 -14.19 -0.22 1.37
N PHE A 128 -13.14 -0.26 2.19
CA PHE A 128 -12.77 -1.47 2.92
C PHE A 128 -13.61 -1.63 4.18
N VAL A 129 -13.85 -2.88 4.57
CA VAL A 129 -14.64 -3.23 5.75
C VAL A 129 -13.78 -4.07 6.68
N ALA A 130 -13.76 -3.69 7.96
CA ALA A 130 -13.04 -4.45 8.99
C ALA A 130 -13.80 -5.74 9.31
N ARG A 131 -13.06 -6.84 9.46
CA ARG A 131 -13.59 -8.14 9.89
C ARG A 131 -12.63 -8.78 10.88
N GLY A 132 -13.18 -9.40 11.93
CA GLY A 132 -12.40 -10.09 12.94
C GLY A 132 -11.99 -9.18 14.08
N ASP A 133 -11.14 -9.73 14.95
CA ASP A 133 -10.70 -9.05 16.15
C ASP A 133 -9.45 -8.20 15.92
N ILE A 134 -9.25 -7.23 16.80
CA ILE A 134 -8.00 -6.46 16.84
C ILE A 134 -6.88 -7.44 17.22
N TYR A 135 -5.75 -7.37 16.51
CA TYR A 135 -4.57 -8.17 16.81
C TYR A 135 -3.35 -7.26 16.95
N ASP A 136 -2.31 -7.79 17.59
CA ASP A 136 -1.05 -7.06 17.77
C ASP A 136 -0.08 -7.41 16.65
N GLU A 137 0.55 -6.40 16.06
CA GLU A 137 1.64 -6.59 15.11
C GLU A 137 2.79 -5.69 15.52
N LEU A 138 3.87 -6.29 15.97
CA LEU A 138 5.08 -5.58 16.42
C LEU A 138 4.77 -4.50 17.46
N GLY A 139 3.86 -4.80 18.40
CA GLY A 139 3.47 -3.88 19.46
C GLY A 139 2.44 -2.83 19.09
N CYS A 140 1.87 -2.92 17.91
CA CYS A 140 0.88 -1.97 17.40
C CYS A 140 -0.45 -2.67 17.14
N PRO A 141 -1.60 -2.14 17.65
CA PRO A 141 -2.90 -2.73 17.35
C PRO A 141 -3.25 -2.63 15.88
N HIS A 142 -3.69 -3.74 15.29
CA HIS A 142 -4.08 -3.84 13.88
C HIS A 142 -5.44 -4.52 13.76
N ILE A 143 -6.09 -4.34 12.62
CA ILE A 143 -7.30 -5.05 12.24
C ILE A 143 -7.26 -5.35 10.74
N TYR A 144 -7.71 -6.55 10.36
CA TYR A 144 -7.81 -6.90 8.94
C TYR A 144 -8.99 -6.21 8.30
N MET A 145 -8.79 -5.71 7.09
CA MET A 145 -9.83 -5.05 6.31
C MET A 145 -9.88 -5.66 4.91
N TYR A 146 -11.07 -5.67 4.33
CA TYR A 146 -11.35 -6.41 3.11
C TYR A 146 -12.19 -5.59 2.15
N LYS A 147 -11.98 -5.81 0.85
CA LYS A 147 -12.81 -5.25 -0.20
C LYS A 147 -12.88 -6.22 -1.36
N ALA A 148 -14.09 -6.50 -1.86
CA ALA A 148 -14.28 -7.39 -2.99
C ALA A 148 -13.62 -6.81 -4.25
N ILE A 149 -13.03 -7.69 -5.07
CA ILE A 149 -12.45 -7.31 -6.37
C ILE A 149 -13.47 -7.62 -7.44
N ASN A 150 -13.92 -6.59 -8.16
CA ASN A 150 -14.87 -6.72 -9.26
C ASN A 150 -14.09 -6.80 -10.57
N HIS A 151 -13.74 -8.02 -10.97
CA HIS A 151 -12.94 -8.24 -12.17
C HIS A 151 -13.65 -7.78 -13.45
N ILE A 152 -12.88 -7.17 -14.33
CA ILE A 152 -13.34 -6.76 -15.65
C ILE A 152 -13.03 -7.90 -16.61
N GLU A 153 -14.05 -8.37 -17.35
CA GLU A 153 -13.93 -9.44 -18.32
C GLU A 153 -13.43 -8.92 -19.68
#